data_5116397590ccfe288a894b43f50c5696
#
_entry.id   5116397590ccfe288a894b43f50c5696
#
_cell.length_a   1.000
_cell.length_b   1.000
_cell.length_c   1.000
_cell.angle_alpha   90.00
_cell.angle_beta   90.00
_cell.angle_gamma   90.00
#
_symmetry.space_group_name_H-M   'P 1'
#
loop_
_entity.id
_entity.type
_entity.pdbx_description
1 polymer ?
#
loop_
_entity_poly.entity_id
_entity_poly.type
_entity_poly.pdbx_seq_one_letter_code
_entity_poly.pdbx_strand_id
1 'polypeptide(L)'
;MSEAKAEILRRIREATADGPVADPVQRTYRRNSSRDRAEVVEMLRDRLIDYRASVRDETEQTVAAAIAELLGPDARYVVPAGLESDWLPADSRGAGRERITEPAVGHTGERAAVRGAHDGEREPLSVDALNEVDAVVTSSTVSCAETGTIFLTGRPDEGRRAITLVPDHHVCIVPLDSVVELFPEALARVEATAPITMISGPSATSDIELERVEGVHGPRRLDVILLDRAR
;
A
#
# COMPACT_ATOMS: atom_id res chain seq x y z
N MET A 1 31.71 -23.93 14.41
CA MET A 1 30.55 -24.78 14.03
C MET A 1 30.49 -25.93 15.00
N SER A 2 29.31 -26.31 15.52
CA SER A 2 29.19 -27.41 16.45
C SER A 2 29.50 -28.74 15.72
N GLU A 3 30.15 -29.65 16.40
CA GLU A 3 30.53 -30.99 15.91
C GLU A 3 29.30 -31.77 15.38
N ALA A 4 28.15 -31.60 16.03
CA ALA A 4 26.87 -32.14 15.60
C ALA A 4 26.43 -31.62 14.20
N LYS A 5 26.61 -30.32 13.90
CA LYS A 5 26.30 -29.77 12.57
C LYS A 5 27.17 -30.35 11.48
N ALA A 6 28.48 -30.54 11.75
CA ALA A 6 29.40 -31.12 10.79
C ALA A 6 29.04 -32.57 10.48
N GLU A 7 28.68 -33.35 11.49
CA GLU A 7 28.26 -34.74 11.36
C GLU A 7 26.94 -34.89 10.58
N ILE A 8 25.93 -34.07 10.86
CA ILE A 8 24.66 -34.06 10.12
C ILE A 8 24.90 -33.75 8.64
N LEU A 9 25.70 -32.72 8.34
CA LEU A 9 25.99 -32.35 6.96
C LEU A 9 26.81 -33.45 6.23
N ARG A 10 27.70 -34.15 6.92
CA ARG A 10 28.43 -35.29 6.37
C ARG A 10 27.47 -36.40 5.95
N ARG A 11 26.56 -36.83 6.85
CA ARG A 11 25.57 -37.88 6.55
C ARG A 11 24.64 -37.50 5.40
N ILE A 12 24.20 -36.23 5.32
CA ILE A 12 23.38 -35.75 4.20
C ILE A 12 24.14 -35.86 2.88
N ARG A 13 25.41 -35.42 2.84
CA ARG A 13 26.24 -35.52 1.62
C ARG A 13 26.45 -36.95 1.20
N GLU A 14 26.73 -37.88 2.13
CA GLU A 14 26.88 -39.29 1.85
C GLU A 14 25.59 -39.91 1.31
N ALA A 15 24.45 -39.61 1.92
CA ALA A 15 23.14 -40.11 1.49
C ALA A 15 22.70 -39.56 0.12
N THR A 16 23.21 -38.39 -0.31
CA THR A 16 22.86 -37.76 -1.58
C THR A 16 23.95 -37.93 -2.66
N ALA A 17 25.08 -38.57 -2.36
CA ALA A 17 26.23 -38.68 -3.28
C ALA A 17 25.87 -39.39 -4.60
N ASP A 18 25.04 -40.41 -4.53
CA ASP A 18 24.62 -41.24 -5.67
C ASP A 18 23.21 -40.84 -6.18
N GLY A 19 22.64 -39.77 -5.68
CA GLY A 19 21.32 -39.29 -6.11
C GLY A 19 21.36 -38.62 -7.49
N PRO A 20 20.23 -38.61 -8.21
CA PRO A 20 20.15 -37.89 -9.48
C PRO A 20 20.42 -36.38 -9.27
N VAL A 21 21.35 -35.87 -10.06
CA VAL A 21 21.58 -34.39 -10.11
C VAL A 21 20.36 -33.77 -10.77
N ALA A 22 19.65 -32.92 -10.03
CA ALA A 22 18.52 -32.20 -10.58
C ALA A 22 19.01 -31.27 -11.71
N ASP A 23 18.27 -31.25 -12.81
CA ASP A 23 18.54 -30.29 -13.88
C ASP A 23 18.51 -28.87 -13.34
N PRO A 24 19.35 -27.96 -13.87
CA PRO A 24 19.32 -26.56 -13.47
C PRO A 24 17.93 -25.97 -13.69
N VAL A 25 17.36 -25.38 -12.63
CA VAL A 25 16.06 -24.67 -12.75
C VAL A 25 16.20 -23.52 -13.73
N GLN A 26 15.42 -23.57 -14.81
CA GLN A 26 15.37 -22.46 -15.76
C GLN A 26 14.75 -21.23 -15.09
N ARG A 27 15.45 -20.09 -15.15
CA ARG A 27 15.06 -18.83 -14.51
C ARG A 27 14.89 -17.70 -15.54
N THR A 28 14.24 -18.02 -16.67
CA THR A 28 13.93 -17.08 -17.74
C THR A 28 12.62 -16.32 -17.41
N TYR A 29 12.66 -15.51 -16.35
CA TYR A 29 11.53 -14.69 -15.94
C TYR A 29 11.44 -13.42 -16.78
N ARG A 30 10.22 -12.96 -17.08
CA ARG A 30 9.99 -11.61 -17.62
C ARG A 30 10.41 -10.58 -16.57
N ARG A 31 11.21 -9.60 -16.95
CA ARG A 31 11.73 -8.58 -16.03
C ARG A 31 11.36 -7.16 -16.43
N ASN A 32 11.00 -6.96 -17.68
CA ASN A 32 10.65 -5.64 -18.23
C ASN A 32 9.35 -5.74 -19.01
N SER A 33 8.53 -4.71 -18.90
CA SER A 33 7.31 -4.54 -19.69
C SER A 33 7.64 -4.32 -21.16
N SER A 34 6.77 -4.82 -22.04
CA SER A 34 6.75 -4.50 -23.46
C SER A 34 5.46 -3.80 -23.89
N ARG A 35 4.55 -3.54 -22.95
CA ARG A 35 3.25 -2.90 -23.21
C ARG A 35 3.39 -1.39 -23.19
N ASP A 36 2.47 -0.72 -23.89
CA ASP A 36 2.38 0.72 -23.77
C ASP A 36 1.77 1.15 -22.41
N ARG A 37 1.93 2.41 -22.10
CA ARG A 37 1.54 2.97 -20.81
C ARG A 37 0.05 2.89 -20.54
N ALA A 38 -0.78 3.15 -21.57
CA ALA A 38 -2.23 3.15 -21.43
C ALA A 38 -2.75 1.73 -21.18
N GLU A 39 -2.19 0.72 -21.87
CA GLU A 39 -2.53 -0.69 -21.65
C GLU A 39 -2.17 -1.14 -20.23
N VAL A 40 -1.03 -0.69 -19.69
CA VAL A 40 -0.62 -1.04 -18.32
C VAL A 40 -1.55 -0.42 -17.29
N VAL A 41 -1.95 0.84 -17.47
CA VAL A 41 -2.90 1.52 -16.56
C VAL A 41 -4.28 0.83 -16.60
N GLU A 42 -4.77 0.49 -17.80
CA GLU A 42 -6.06 -0.18 -17.94
C GLU A 42 -6.02 -1.59 -17.32
N MET A 43 -4.91 -2.32 -17.47
CA MET A 43 -4.71 -3.60 -16.79
C MET A 43 -4.78 -3.45 -15.27
N LEU A 44 -4.15 -2.42 -14.69
CA LEU A 44 -4.25 -2.18 -13.25
C LEU A 44 -5.69 -1.94 -12.83
N ARG A 45 -6.42 -1.11 -13.59
CA ARG A 45 -7.84 -0.83 -13.34
C ARG A 45 -8.66 -2.10 -13.31
N ASP A 46 -8.56 -2.94 -14.35
CA ASP A 46 -9.27 -4.21 -14.45
C ASP A 46 -9.00 -5.10 -13.23
N ARG A 47 -7.74 -5.26 -12.84
CA ARG A 47 -7.37 -6.08 -11.68
C ARG A 47 -7.91 -5.55 -10.37
N LEU A 48 -7.88 -4.23 -10.16
CA LEU A 48 -8.43 -3.61 -8.95
C LEU A 48 -9.95 -3.80 -8.87
N ILE A 49 -10.66 -3.67 -9.99
CA ILE A 49 -12.11 -3.91 -10.08
C ILE A 49 -12.43 -5.38 -9.82
N ASP A 50 -11.68 -6.32 -10.40
CA ASP A 50 -11.80 -7.76 -10.16
C ASP A 50 -11.67 -8.10 -8.67
N TYR A 51 -10.78 -7.39 -7.97
CA TYR A 51 -10.61 -7.48 -6.50
C TYR A 51 -11.63 -6.66 -5.70
N ARG A 52 -12.65 -6.07 -6.37
CA ARG A 52 -13.72 -5.28 -5.74
C ARG A 52 -13.28 -3.95 -5.13
N ALA A 53 -12.16 -3.39 -5.57
CA ALA A 53 -11.88 -2.00 -5.30
C ALA A 53 -12.73 -1.11 -6.21
N SER A 54 -13.13 0.05 -5.73
CA SER A 54 -13.66 1.13 -6.56
C SER A 54 -12.50 1.91 -7.16
N VAL A 55 -12.56 2.24 -8.45
CA VAL A 55 -11.47 2.92 -9.15
C VAL A 55 -11.98 4.16 -9.86
N ARG A 56 -11.27 5.29 -9.69
CA ARG A 56 -11.58 6.58 -10.33
C ARG A 56 -10.32 7.16 -10.97
N ASP A 57 -10.50 7.90 -12.07
CA ASP A 57 -9.45 8.72 -12.67
C ASP A 57 -9.63 10.16 -12.26
N GLU A 58 -8.56 10.75 -11.76
CA GLU A 58 -8.57 12.14 -11.33
C GLU A 58 -7.28 12.85 -11.77
N THR A 59 -7.36 14.17 -11.80
CA THR A 59 -6.22 15.07 -12.00
C THR A 59 -5.90 15.79 -10.70
N GLU A 60 -4.79 16.51 -10.64
CA GLU A 60 -4.45 17.34 -9.48
C GLU A 60 -5.53 18.40 -9.17
N GLN A 61 -6.29 18.83 -10.18
CA GLN A 61 -7.37 19.81 -10.00
C GLN A 61 -8.66 19.19 -9.47
N THR A 62 -8.89 17.88 -9.67
CA THR A 62 -10.16 17.23 -9.32
C THR A 62 -10.06 16.27 -8.13
N VAL A 63 -8.86 15.82 -7.77
CA VAL A 63 -8.62 14.82 -6.72
C VAL A 63 -9.19 15.21 -5.36
N ALA A 64 -9.07 16.50 -4.96
CA ALA A 64 -9.59 16.97 -3.69
C ALA A 64 -11.13 16.86 -3.61
N ALA A 65 -11.82 17.19 -4.70
CA ALA A 65 -13.28 17.07 -4.80
C ALA A 65 -13.70 15.58 -4.79
N ALA A 66 -12.97 14.72 -5.50
CA ALA A 66 -13.22 13.28 -5.51
C ALA A 66 -13.05 12.66 -4.12
N ILE A 67 -12.01 13.02 -3.38
CA ILE A 67 -11.81 12.57 -2.00
C ILE A 67 -12.97 13.06 -1.11
N ALA A 68 -13.40 14.32 -1.28
CA ALA A 68 -14.53 14.86 -0.52
C ALA A 68 -15.83 14.08 -0.75
N GLU A 69 -16.06 13.64 -1.98
CA GLU A 69 -17.23 12.85 -2.36
C GLU A 69 -17.13 11.42 -1.76
N LEU A 70 -15.97 10.76 -1.85
CA LEU A 70 -15.75 9.41 -1.33
C LEU A 70 -15.89 9.35 0.20
N LEU A 71 -15.39 10.36 0.90
CA LEU A 71 -15.48 10.46 2.36
C LEU A 71 -16.88 10.82 2.85
N GLY A 72 -17.65 11.59 2.06
CA GLY A 72 -18.93 12.14 2.50
C GLY A 72 -18.79 13.43 3.34
N PRO A 73 -19.92 14.04 3.76
CA PRO A 73 -19.93 15.37 4.37
C PRO A 73 -19.42 15.41 5.83
N ASP A 74 -19.59 14.32 6.59
CA ASP A 74 -19.38 14.28 8.04
C ASP A 74 -18.26 13.34 8.47
N ALA A 75 -17.44 12.87 7.53
CA ALA A 75 -16.41 11.88 7.81
C ALA A 75 -15.29 12.43 8.70
N ARG A 76 -14.90 11.62 9.67
CA ARG A 76 -13.67 11.79 10.44
C ARG A 76 -12.59 10.92 9.82
N TYR A 77 -11.53 11.52 9.29
CA TYR A 77 -10.53 10.77 8.53
C TYR A 77 -9.09 11.14 8.89
N VAL A 78 -8.20 10.17 8.74
CA VAL A 78 -6.76 10.34 9.01
C VAL A 78 -5.97 10.47 7.72
N VAL A 79 -4.95 11.32 7.74
CA VAL A 79 -3.98 11.49 6.65
C VAL A 79 -2.57 11.47 7.22
N PRO A 80 -1.57 10.91 6.52
CA PRO A 80 -0.17 11.03 6.89
C PRO A 80 0.33 12.47 6.68
N ALA A 81 1.26 12.92 7.51
CA ALA A 81 1.76 14.30 7.49
C ALA A 81 2.48 14.70 6.18
N GLY A 82 2.97 13.74 5.42
CA GLY A 82 3.66 13.98 4.15
C GLY A 82 2.76 13.92 2.92
N LEU A 83 1.45 13.73 3.08
CA LEU A 83 0.53 13.74 1.93
C LEU A 83 0.36 15.19 1.42
N GLU A 84 0.35 15.34 0.09
CA GLU A 84 0.19 16.64 -0.57
C GLU A 84 -1.10 17.33 -0.12
N SER A 85 -0.98 18.54 0.47
CA SER A 85 -2.12 19.27 1.00
C SER A 85 -3.15 19.67 -0.07
N ASP A 86 -2.68 19.91 -1.29
CA ASP A 86 -3.51 20.34 -2.41
C ASP A 86 -4.40 19.20 -2.96
N TRP A 87 -4.06 17.97 -2.61
CA TRP A 87 -4.91 16.81 -2.93
C TRP A 87 -6.04 16.60 -1.94
N LEU A 88 -6.01 17.30 -0.80
CA LEU A 88 -6.98 17.09 0.25
C LEU A 88 -8.13 18.10 0.13
N PRO A 89 -9.36 17.68 0.50
CA PRO A 89 -10.47 18.62 0.61
C PRO A 89 -10.12 19.80 1.50
N ALA A 90 -10.53 20.99 1.10
CA ALA A 90 -10.38 22.18 1.95
C ALA A 90 -11.05 21.93 3.31
N ASP A 91 -10.36 22.31 4.39
CA ASP A 91 -10.93 22.27 5.74
C ASP A 91 -12.06 23.29 5.82
N SER A 92 -13.26 22.84 5.60
CA SER A 92 -14.46 23.66 5.76
C SER A 92 -14.72 23.79 7.26
N ARG A 93 -14.27 24.90 7.86
CA ARG A 93 -14.73 25.27 9.21
C ARG A 93 -16.25 25.37 9.17
N GLY A 94 -16.93 24.33 9.70
CA GLY A 94 -18.40 24.27 9.73
C GLY A 94 -19.06 23.26 8.79
N ALA A 95 -18.34 22.58 7.88
CA ALA A 95 -18.79 21.33 7.27
C ALA A 95 -18.28 20.18 8.16
N GLY A 96 -19.09 19.17 8.45
CA GLY A 96 -18.87 18.18 9.50
C GLY A 96 -17.61 17.31 9.38
N ARG A 97 -16.84 17.35 8.25
CA ARG A 97 -15.60 16.58 8.08
C ARG A 97 -14.50 17.05 9.03
N GLU A 98 -13.89 16.06 9.71
CA GLU A 98 -12.75 16.27 10.59
C GLU A 98 -11.51 15.56 10.01
N ARG A 99 -10.48 16.31 9.61
CA ARG A 99 -9.20 15.80 9.19
C ARG A 99 -8.24 15.71 10.36
N ILE A 100 -7.65 14.52 10.58
CA ILE A 100 -6.63 14.26 11.57
C ILE A 100 -5.32 13.95 10.85
N THR A 101 -4.29 14.75 11.12
CA THR A 101 -2.96 14.51 10.55
C THR A 101 -2.15 13.64 11.49
N GLU A 102 -1.75 12.46 11.01
CA GLU A 102 -0.86 11.54 11.71
C GLU A 102 0.59 12.00 11.53
N PRO A 103 1.37 12.20 12.60
CA PRO A 103 2.77 12.58 12.49
C PRO A 103 3.61 11.52 11.77
N ALA A 104 4.63 11.96 11.03
CA ALA A 104 5.57 11.04 10.40
C ALA A 104 6.38 10.30 11.47
N VAL A 105 6.35 8.97 11.41
CA VAL A 105 7.13 8.07 12.26
C VAL A 105 8.16 7.36 11.40
N GLY A 106 9.45 7.43 11.78
CA GLY A 106 10.50 6.68 11.07
C GLY A 106 10.31 5.16 11.18
N HIS A 107 10.89 4.40 10.27
CA HIS A 107 10.80 2.93 10.22
C HIS A 107 11.31 2.24 11.50
N THR A 108 12.09 2.91 12.30
CA THR A 108 12.63 2.42 13.59
C THR A 108 11.81 2.84 14.81
N GLY A 109 10.63 3.46 14.61
CA GLY A 109 9.89 4.08 15.70
C GLY A 109 10.45 5.44 16.14
N GLU A 110 11.57 5.88 15.54
CA GLU A 110 12.12 7.22 15.74
C GLU A 110 11.37 8.22 14.87
N ARG A 111 11.08 9.38 15.44
CA ARG A 111 10.37 10.46 14.72
C ARG A 111 11.22 10.95 13.54
N ALA A 112 10.73 10.78 12.31
CA ALA A 112 11.35 11.42 11.16
C ALA A 112 11.15 12.94 11.29
N ALA A 113 12.24 13.71 11.29
CA ALA A 113 12.19 15.16 11.24
C ALA A 113 11.69 15.62 9.86
N VAL A 114 10.40 15.87 9.74
CA VAL A 114 9.83 16.55 8.58
C VAL A 114 10.25 18.01 8.66
N ARG A 115 11.08 18.47 7.70
CA ARG A 115 11.48 19.88 7.61
C ARG A 115 10.23 20.72 7.32
N GLY A 116 9.77 21.50 8.30
CA GLY A 116 8.72 22.49 8.14
C GLY A 116 7.51 22.40 9.06
N ALA A 117 7.39 21.39 9.91
CA ALA A 117 6.27 21.33 10.86
C ALA A 117 6.57 22.16 12.12
N HIS A 118 6.10 23.39 12.13
CA HIS A 118 5.85 24.15 13.36
C HIS A 118 4.49 23.69 13.92
N ASP A 119 4.43 22.51 14.52
CA ASP A 119 3.32 22.17 15.41
C ASP A 119 3.82 21.24 16.51
N GLY A 120 3.37 21.54 17.74
CA GLY A 120 3.83 20.86 18.94
C GLY A 120 3.72 19.35 18.81
N GLU A 121 4.65 18.66 19.43
CA GLU A 121 4.87 17.22 19.44
C GLU A 121 3.58 16.41 19.61
N ARG A 122 2.90 16.12 18.49
CA ARG A 122 1.76 15.20 18.49
C ARG A 122 2.28 13.77 18.53
N GLU A 123 1.75 12.98 19.42
CA GLU A 123 1.99 11.53 19.43
C GLU A 123 1.18 10.85 18.31
N PRO A 124 1.68 9.72 17.78
CA PRO A 124 0.91 8.89 16.86
C PRO A 124 -0.43 8.47 17.48
N LEU A 125 -1.47 8.42 16.69
CA LEU A 125 -2.80 8.01 17.14
C LEU A 125 -2.74 6.60 17.75
N SER A 126 -3.42 6.40 18.88
CA SER A 126 -3.59 5.05 19.44
C SER A 126 -4.45 4.18 18.52
N VAL A 127 -4.41 2.86 18.70
CA VAL A 127 -5.28 1.94 17.95
C VAL A 127 -6.75 2.24 18.21
N ASP A 128 -7.11 2.59 19.44
CA ASP A 128 -8.49 2.95 19.79
C ASP A 128 -8.93 4.22 19.06
N ALA A 129 -8.07 5.24 19.00
CA ALA A 129 -8.37 6.47 18.26
C ALA A 129 -8.47 6.22 16.74
N LEU A 130 -7.67 5.29 16.18
CA LEU A 130 -7.79 4.89 14.79
C LEU A 130 -9.06 4.09 14.50
N ASN A 131 -9.57 3.37 15.46
CA ASN A 131 -10.83 2.63 15.33
C ASN A 131 -12.08 3.53 15.36
N GLU A 132 -11.91 4.78 15.82
CA GLU A 132 -12.96 5.79 15.84
C GLU A 132 -13.00 6.67 14.57
N VAL A 133 -12.08 6.50 13.63
CA VAL A 133 -12.10 7.23 12.36
C VAL A 133 -12.77 6.41 11.26
N ASP A 134 -13.47 7.11 10.37
CA ASP A 134 -14.22 6.48 9.28
C ASP A 134 -13.31 6.04 8.14
N ALA A 135 -12.22 6.78 7.89
CA ALA A 135 -11.37 6.54 6.72
C ALA A 135 -9.90 6.97 6.92
N VAL A 136 -9.05 6.44 6.05
CA VAL A 136 -7.69 6.93 5.83
C VAL A 136 -7.51 7.32 4.37
N VAL A 137 -6.75 8.40 4.13
CA VAL A 137 -6.32 8.82 2.78
C VAL A 137 -4.80 8.78 2.72
N THR A 138 -4.23 8.05 1.75
CA THR A 138 -2.77 7.95 1.56
C THR A 138 -2.40 8.04 0.09
N SER A 139 -1.11 8.29 -0.19
CA SER A 139 -0.49 7.98 -1.47
C SER A 139 -0.02 6.52 -1.51
N SER A 140 0.74 6.16 -2.55
CA SER A 140 1.38 4.86 -2.72
C SER A 140 2.75 4.98 -3.39
N THR A 141 3.65 4.03 -3.13
CA THR A 141 5.01 4.02 -3.69
C THR A 141 5.02 3.57 -5.15
N VAL A 142 4.40 2.43 -5.44
CA VAL A 142 4.37 1.81 -6.76
C VAL A 142 3.19 0.85 -6.84
N SER A 143 2.64 0.65 -8.05
CA SER A 143 1.58 -0.33 -8.28
C SER A 143 1.94 -1.26 -9.43
N CYS A 144 1.70 -2.57 -9.23
CA CYS A 144 1.91 -3.62 -10.23
C CYS A 144 0.59 -3.95 -10.92
N ALA A 145 0.51 -3.70 -12.23
CA ALA A 145 -0.72 -3.89 -12.99
C ALA A 145 -1.08 -5.37 -13.16
N GLU A 146 -0.11 -6.25 -13.45
CA GLU A 146 -0.35 -7.67 -13.70
C GLU A 146 -1.05 -8.36 -12.51
N THR A 147 -0.72 -7.94 -11.29
CA THR A 147 -1.26 -8.54 -10.06
C THR A 147 -2.29 -7.66 -9.35
N GLY A 148 -2.58 -6.45 -9.85
CA GLY A 148 -3.48 -5.52 -9.17
C GLY A 148 -2.99 -5.12 -7.78
N THR A 149 -1.67 -5.06 -7.58
CA THR A 149 -1.08 -4.86 -6.26
C THR A 149 -0.54 -3.44 -6.08
N ILE A 150 -0.96 -2.77 -5.03
CA ILE A 150 -0.46 -1.46 -4.59
C ILE A 150 0.55 -1.69 -3.46
N PHE A 151 1.70 -1.03 -3.54
CA PHE A 151 2.78 -1.13 -2.54
C PHE A 151 2.84 0.14 -1.71
N LEU A 152 2.82 -0.05 -0.39
CA LEU A 152 3.10 0.97 0.60
C LEU A 152 4.38 0.59 1.35
N THR A 153 5.28 1.54 1.51
CA THR A 153 6.60 1.33 2.14
C THR A 153 6.78 2.14 3.41
N GLY A 154 5.71 2.78 3.89
CA GLY A 154 5.73 3.63 5.07
C GLY A 154 6.39 4.98 4.82
N ARG A 155 6.37 5.49 3.58
CA ARG A 155 6.83 6.84 3.25
C ARG A 155 6.01 7.90 4.00
N PRO A 156 6.51 9.14 4.10
CA PRO A 156 5.79 10.21 4.78
C PRO A 156 4.37 10.47 4.24
N ASP A 157 4.12 10.20 2.95
CA ASP A 157 2.84 10.35 2.26
C ASP A 157 1.94 9.09 2.34
N GLU A 158 2.45 8.01 2.91
CA GLU A 158 1.75 6.74 3.11
C GLU A 158 1.45 6.47 4.60
N GLY A 159 2.30 7.00 5.47
CA GLY A 159 2.22 6.83 6.91
C GLY A 159 2.59 5.42 7.40
N ARG A 160 2.47 5.20 8.70
CA ARG A 160 2.75 3.89 9.32
C ARG A 160 1.63 2.88 9.04
N ARG A 161 1.97 1.59 9.09
CA ARG A 161 1.03 0.49 8.79
C ARG A 161 -0.29 0.56 9.57
N ALA A 162 -0.31 1.06 10.79
CA ALA A 162 -1.51 1.10 11.60
C ALA A 162 -2.64 1.94 10.97
N ILE A 163 -2.32 3.10 10.36
CA ILE A 163 -3.35 3.96 9.76
C ILE A 163 -4.00 3.35 8.52
N THR A 164 -3.33 2.44 7.83
CA THR A 164 -3.87 1.72 6.67
C THR A 164 -4.42 0.34 7.02
N LEU A 165 -4.37 -0.05 8.30
CA LEU A 165 -4.84 -1.35 8.78
C LEU A 165 -6.15 -1.24 9.56
N VAL A 166 -6.26 -0.22 10.43
CA VAL A 166 -7.33 -0.14 11.43
C VAL A 166 -8.61 0.50 10.89
N PRO A 167 -8.59 1.67 10.22
CA PRO A 167 -9.80 2.27 9.65
C PRO A 167 -10.46 1.38 8.60
N ASP A 168 -11.78 1.40 8.56
CA ASP A 168 -12.58 0.52 7.70
C ASP A 168 -12.58 0.91 6.21
N HIS A 169 -12.23 2.15 5.91
CA HIS A 169 -12.21 2.71 4.56
C HIS A 169 -10.84 3.29 4.23
N HIS A 170 -10.24 2.82 3.15
CA HIS A 170 -8.99 3.36 2.62
C HIS A 170 -9.23 4.02 1.25
N VAL A 171 -8.96 5.31 1.14
CA VAL A 171 -8.85 6.04 -0.12
C VAL A 171 -7.37 6.10 -0.47
N CYS A 172 -6.95 5.33 -1.47
CA CYS A 172 -5.55 5.21 -1.88
C CYS A 172 -5.31 5.96 -3.20
N ILE A 173 -4.46 6.96 -3.16
CA ILE A 173 -4.04 7.71 -4.34
C ILE A 173 -2.87 6.97 -4.99
N VAL A 174 -3.03 6.61 -6.25
CA VAL A 174 -2.03 5.94 -7.08
C VAL A 174 -1.61 6.90 -8.20
N PRO A 175 -0.44 7.56 -8.08
CA PRO A 175 0.09 8.36 -9.17
C PRO A 175 0.33 7.50 -10.41
N LEU A 176 -0.17 7.91 -11.57
CA LEU A 176 -0.04 7.11 -12.79
C LEU A 176 1.42 6.79 -13.12
N ASP A 177 2.36 7.70 -12.90
CA ASP A 177 3.79 7.51 -13.13
C ASP A 177 4.44 6.43 -12.23
N SER A 178 3.77 6.05 -11.13
CA SER A 178 4.19 4.97 -10.24
C SER A 178 3.77 3.56 -10.72
N VAL A 179 2.84 3.45 -11.68
CA VAL A 179 2.33 2.15 -12.15
C VAL A 179 3.36 1.45 -13.04
N VAL A 180 3.57 0.16 -12.86
CA VAL A 180 4.41 -0.72 -13.69
C VAL A 180 3.62 -1.96 -14.10
N GLU A 181 4.05 -2.67 -15.15
CA GLU A 181 3.37 -3.91 -15.57
C GLU A 181 3.69 -5.06 -14.63
N LEU A 182 4.98 -5.32 -14.39
CA LEU A 182 5.45 -6.56 -13.80
C LEU A 182 5.88 -6.39 -12.34
N PHE A 183 5.67 -7.45 -11.55
CA PHE A 183 6.06 -7.48 -10.15
C PHE A 183 7.58 -7.23 -9.92
N PRO A 184 8.52 -7.77 -10.74
CA PRO A 184 9.94 -7.44 -10.60
C PRO A 184 10.26 -5.94 -10.81
N GLU A 185 9.49 -5.24 -11.66
CA GLU A 185 9.64 -3.80 -11.86
C GLU A 185 9.18 -3.02 -10.61
N ALA A 186 8.09 -3.48 -9.98
CA ALA A 186 7.62 -2.89 -8.72
C ALA A 186 8.65 -3.08 -7.60
N LEU A 187 9.18 -4.30 -7.44
CA LEU A 187 10.20 -4.60 -6.43
C LEU A 187 11.49 -3.79 -6.64
N ALA A 188 11.86 -3.49 -7.88
CA ALA A 188 13.03 -2.66 -8.18
C ALA A 188 12.88 -1.19 -7.74
N ARG A 189 11.64 -0.72 -7.49
CA ARG A 189 11.33 0.63 -7.00
C ARG A 189 11.18 0.72 -5.49
N VAL A 190 11.24 -0.41 -4.80
CA VAL A 190 11.09 -0.50 -3.34
C VAL A 190 12.45 -0.75 -2.70
N GLU A 191 12.73 -0.07 -1.60
CA GLU A 191 13.92 -0.34 -0.81
C GLU A 191 13.81 -1.72 -0.12
N ALA A 192 14.80 -2.60 -0.34
CA ALA A 192 14.75 -4.00 0.11
C ALA A 192 14.66 -4.17 1.65
N THR A 193 15.07 -3.17 2.41
CA THR A 193 15.05 -3.16 3.88
C THR A 193 13.85 -2.41 4.45
N ALA A 194 13.06 -1.72 3.62
CA ALA A 194 11.87 -1.02 4.06
C ALA A 194 10.73 -2.02 4.40
N PRO A 195 9.87 -1.70 5.36
CA PRO A 195 8.64 -2.45 5.56
C PRO A 195 7.74 -2.29 4.33
N ILE A 196 7.27 -3.40 3.78
CA ILE A 196 6.41 -3.39 2.60
C ILE A 196 5.03 -3.91 2.98
N THR A 197 4.00 -3.13 2.68
CA THR A 197 2.61 -3.57 2.68
C THR A 197 2.14 -3.68 1.24
N MET A 198 1.64 -4.84 0.84
CA MET A 198 1.06 -5.09 -0.47
C MET A 198 -0.45 -5.21 -0.32
N ILE A 199 -1.18 -4.40 -1.09
CA ILE A 199 -2.65 -4.35 -1.07
C ILE A 199 -3.14 -4.77 -2.46
N SER A 200 -3.96 -5.83 -2.51
CA SER A 200 -4.63 -6.30 -3.72
C SER A 200 -6.14 -6.38 -3.44
N GLY A 201 -6.81 -5.23 -3.48
CA GLY A 201 -8.22 -5.09 -3.13
C GLY A 201 -8.49 -4.88 -1.63
N PRO A 202 -9.78 -4.69 -1.25
CA PRO A 202 -10.20 -4.56 0.13
C PRO A 202 -9.96 -5.84 0.93
N SER A 203 -9.87 -5.70 2.26
CA SER A 203 -9.65 -6.85 3.15
C SER A 203 -10.78 -7.88 3.03
N ALA A 204 -10.41 -9.09 2.62
CA ALA A 204 -11.34 -10.21 2.58
C ALA A 204 -10.58 -11.50 2.88
N THR A 205 -11.01 -12.24 3.88
CA THR A 205 -10.51 -13.59 4.15
C THR A 205 -11.47 -14.58 3.53
N SER A 206 -10.97 -15.38 2.58
CA SER A 206 -11.75 -16.45 1.92
C SER A 206 -11.05 -17.81 2.10
N ASP A 207 -10.31 -17.96 3.19
CA ASP A 207 -9.60 -19.20 3.45
C ASP A 207 -10.54 -20.27 3.96
N ILE A 208 -10.52 -21.41 3.28
CA ILE A 208 -11.04 -22.74 3.69
C ILE A 208 -12.56 -22.92 3.72
N GLU A 209 -13.38 -21.94 4.09
CA GLU A 209 -14.82 -22.16 4.33
C GLU A 209 -15.79 -21.45 3.38
N LEU A 210 -15.43 -20.94 2.24
CA LEU A 210 -16.31 -20.23 1.28
C LEU A 210 -17.11 -19.03 1.85
N GLU A 211 -17.03 -18.77 3.14
CA GLU A 211 -17.59 -17.59 3.81
C GLU A 211 -16.48 -16.51 3.98
N ARG A 212 -16.69 -15.37 3.33
CA ARG A 212 -15.78 -14.22 3.46
C ARG A 212 -16.03 -13.53 4.81
N VAL A 213 -15.02 -13.56 5.67
CA VAL A 213 -14.97 -12.67 6.84
C VAL A 213 -14.22 -11.41 6.41
N GLU A 214 -14.92 -10.30 6.31
CA GLU A 214 -14.35 -9.00 5.93
C GLU A 214 -13.73 -8.29 7.14
N GLY A 215 -12.67 -7.49 6.92
CA GLY A 215 -12.13 -6.59 7.95
C GLY A 215 -11.11 -7.20 8.93
N VAL A 216 -10.60 -8.42 8.68
CA VAL A 216 -9.63 -9.06 9.61
C VAL A 216 -8.21 -8.48 9.46
N HIS A 217 -7.79 -8.13 8.22
CA HIS A 217 -6.42 -7.73 7.91
C HIS A 217 -6.30 -6.36 7.23
N GLY A 218 -7.32 -5.52 7.34
CA GLY A 218 -7.35 -4.19 6.75
C GLY A 218 -8.75 -3.67 6.46
N PRO A 219 -8.85 -2.54 5.77
CA PRO A 219 -10.10 -1.88 5.41
C PRO A 219 -11.05 -2.78 4.61
N ARG A 220 -12.32 -2.78 4.96
CA ARG A 220 -13.39 -3.46 4.19
C ARG A 220 -13.71 -2.75 2.88
N ARG A 221 -13.41 -1.45 2.80
CA ARG A 221 -13.62 -0.63 1.61
C ARG A 221 -12.30 -0.05 1.13
N LEU A 222 -12.00 -0.23 -0.16
CA LEU A 222 -10.85 0.35 -0.85
C LEU A 222 -11.34 1.14 -2.07
N ASP A 223 -11.14 2.44 -2.03
CA ASP A 223 -11.30 3.33 -3.19
C ASP A 223 -9.91 3.73 -3.69
N VAL A 224 -9.65 3.50 -4.96
CA VAL A 224 -8.38 3.82 -5.60
C VAL A 224 -8.57 5.00 -6.56
N ILE A 225 -7.78 6.03 -6.39
CA ILE A 225 -7.73 7.19 -7.28
C ILE A 225 -6.48 7.07 -8.13
N LEU A 226 -6.65 6.82 -9.42
CA LEU A 226 -5.58 6.88 -10.41
C LEU A 226 -5.34 8.35 -10.76
N LEU A 227 -4.23 8.90 -10.26
CA LEU A 227 -3.93 10.33 -10.35
C LEU A 227 -3.01 10.65 -11.53
N ASP A 228 -3.52 11.42 -12.50
CA ASP A 228 -2.73 12.02 -13.56
C ASP A 228 -2.12 13.35 -13.08
N ARG A 229 -0.80 13.36 -12.84
CA ARG A 229 -0.04 14.55 -12.44
C ARG A 229 0.39 15.43 -13.62
N ALA A 230 0.21 14.98 -14.85
CA ALA A 230 0.69 15.65 -16.04
C ALA A 230 -0.32 16.63 -16.65
N ARG A 231 -1.46 16.82 -16.01
CA ARG A 231 -2.54 17.67 -16.51
C ARG A 231 -3.07 18.64 -15.46
#